data_f673c48bff9407a5c496db2956dcaca3
#
_entry.id   f673c48bff9407a5c496db2956dcaca3
#
_cell.length_a   1.000
_cell.length_b   1.000
_cell.length_c   1.000
_cell.angle_alpha   90.00
_cell.angle_beta   90.00
_cell.angle_gamma   90.00
#
_symmetry.space_group_name_H-M   'P 1'
#
loop_
_entity.id
_entity.type
_entity.pdbx_description
1 polymer ?
#
loop_
_entity_poly.entity_id
_entity_poly.type
_entity_poly.pdbx_seq_one_letter_code
_entity_poly.pdbx_strand_id
1 'polypeptide(L)'
;MLKVTEKQDWLKFLLIIFALLLAGQVQNAAAMTDEDCLDCHTDPDLTVEVDGKTVLLNVDGDKFMSSVHADNGCVSCHEEADVDEAPHPYPMARVDCANCHDDIAEIFANSLHGQALEKNDPYAPKCIDCHGKHDIVSLQDKNSPTYIMNVPFTCGRCHQEGSPMTLTH
;
A
#
# COMPACT_ATOMS: atom_id res chain seq x y z
N MET A 1 21.82 67.05 -17.45
CA MET A 1 21.05 65.94 -18.01
C MET A 1 21.41 64.60 -17.35
N LEU A 2 21.15 64.42 -16.05
CA LEU A 2 21.59 63.22 -15.30
C LEU A 2 20.53 62.78 -14.26
N LYS A 3 19.22 62.79 -14.61
CA LYS A 3 18.14 62.38 -13.70
C LYS A 3 17.25 61.24 -14.22
N VAL A 4 17.53 60.68 -15.40
CA VAL A 4 16.67 59.66 -16.02
C VAL A 4 17.14 58.25 -15.67
N THR A 5 18.43 58.05 -15.42
CA THR A 5 19.03 56.69 -15.15
C THR A 5 18.66 56.15 -13.78
N GLU A 6 18.60 56.99 -12.75
CA GLU A 6 18.33 56.58 -11.36
C GLU A 6 16.90 56.04 -11.12
N LYS A 7 15.91 56.60 -11.79
CA LYS A 7 14.51 56.13 -11.74
C LYS A 7 14.33 54.76 -12.45
N GLN A 8 15.10 54.53 -13.51
CA GLN A 8 15.02 53.31 -14.30
C GLN A 8 15.65 52.12 -13.57
N ASP A 9 16.69 52.37 -12.81
CA ASP A 9 17.38 51.34 -12.03
C ASP A 9 16.54 50.96 -10.75
N TRP A 10 15.87 51.94 -10.16
CA TRP A 10 14.94 51.67 -9.03
C TRP A 10 13.73 50.82 -9.43
N LEU A 11 13.20 51.05 -10.63
CA LEU A 11 12.07 50.25 -11.16
C LEU A 11 12.53 48.81 -11.45
N LYS A 12 13.70 48.59 -11.98
CA LYS A 12 14.28 47.24 -12.15
C LYS A 12 14.47 46.55 -10.82
N PHE A 13 14.99 47.25 -9.81
CA PHE A 13 15.16 46.70 -8.47
C PHE A 13 13.84 46.27 -7.83
N LEU A 14 12.82 47.10 -7.97
CA LEU A 14 11.46 46.73 -7.50
C LEU A 14 10.85 45.53 -8.24
N LEU A 15 11.08 45.43 -9.55
CA LEU A 15 10.61 44.29 -10.33
C LEU A 15 11.37 43.00 -9.95
N ILE A 16 12.64 43.06 -9.64
CA ILE A 16 13.44 41.92 -9.16
C ILE A 16 12.92 41.47 -7.77
N ILE A 17 12.69 42.41 -6.84
CA ILE A 17 12.17 42.11 -5.52
C ILE A 17 10.76 41.48 -5.65
N PHE A 18 9.90 42.02 -6.50
CA PHE A 18 8.55 41.52 -6.73
C PHE A 18 8.59 40.09 -7.36
N ALA A 19 9.52 39.85 -8.31
CA ALA A 19 9.73 38.53 -8.88
C ALA A 19 10.25 37.53 -7.84
N LEU A 20 11.14 37.93 -6.94
CA LEU A 20 11.64 37.08 -5.86
C LEU A 20 10.55 36.80 -4.81
N LEU A 21 9.66 37.74 -4.52
CA LEU A 21 8.52 37.54 -3.63
C LEU A 21 7.49 36.59 -4.25
N LEU A 22 7.29 36.61 -5.57
CA LEU A 22 6.41 35.67 -6.28
C LEU A 22 7.04 34.27 -6.39
N ALA A 23 8.36 34.19 -6.52
CA ALA A 23 9.08 32.89 -6.58
C ALA A 23 9.07 32.14 -5.23
N GLY A 24 8.82 32.83 -4.11
CA GLY A 24 8.75 32.23 -2.77
C GLY A 24 7.41 31.57 -2.42
N GLN A 25 6.44 31.58 -3.33
CA GLN A 25 5.09 31.01 -3.12
C GLN A 25 4.94 29.59 -3.70
N VAL A 26 6.04 28.84 -3.85
CA VAL A 26 5.92 27.40 -4.12
C VAL A 26 5.45 26.76 -2.82
N GLN A 27 4.14 26.67 -2.63
CA GLN A 27 3.56 25.79 -1.64
C GLN A 27 3.85 24.36 -2.10
N ASN A 28 4.80 23.72 -1.44
CA ASN A 28 4.91 22.26 -1.55
C ASN A 28 3.60 21.71 -0.96
N ALA A 29 2.71 21.20 -1.80
CA ALA A 29 1.71 20.27 -1.35
C ALA A 29 2.52 19.11 -0.74
N ALA A 30 2.46 18.93 0.56
CA ALA A 30 3.06 17.79 1.21
C ALA A 30 2.22 16.57 0.77
N ALA A 31 2.85 15.61 0.12
CA ALA A 31 2.22 14.32 -0.14
C ALA A 31 1.81 13.70 1.20
N MET A 32 0.69 12.99 1.23
CA MET A 32 0.23 12.28 2.43
C MET A 32 1.31 11.30 2.89
N THR A 33 1.53 11.28 4.19
CA THR A 33 2.48 10.38 4.85
C THR A 33 1.75 9.12 5.34
N ASP A 34 2.50 8.08 5.67
CA ASP A 34 1.93 6.88 6.28
C ASP A 34 1.22 7.18 7.61
N GLU A 35 1.68 8.19 8.35
CA GLU A 35 1.04 8.65 9.58
C GLU A 35 -0.35 9.21 9.30
N ASP A 36 -0.52 10.01 8.24
CA ASP A 36 -1.84 10.54 7.84
C ASP A 36 -2.81 9.41 7.48
N CYS A 37 -2.32 8.33 6.86
CA CYS A 37 -3.14 7.15 6.57
C CYS A 37 -3.55 6.42 7.87
N LEU A 38 -2.59 6.21 8.78
CA LEU A 38 -2.79 5.50 10.04
C LEU A 38 -3.70 6.26 11.02
N ASP A 39 -3.82 7.59 10.91
CA ASP A 39 -4.76 8.37 11.72
C ASP A 39 -6.21 7.87 11.60
N CYS A 40 -6.61 7.37 10.42
CA CYS A 40 -7.90 6.74 10.21
C CYS A 40 -7.83 5.21 10.27
N HIS A 41 -6.80 4.61 9.64
CA HIS A 41 -6.73 3.16 9.49
C HIS A 41 -6.30 2.39 10.74
N THR A 42 -5.96 3.05 11.84
CA THR A 42 -5.80 2.38 13.14
C THR A 42 -7.10 2.25 13.92
N ASP A 43 -8.20 2.87 13.48
CA ASP A 43 -9.50 2.74 14.12
C ASP A 43 -10.02 1.29 13.98
N PRO A 44 -10.23 0.56 15.09
CA PRO A 44 -10.68 -0.83 15.06
C PRO A 44 -12.10 -0.98 14.52
N ASP A 45 -12.88 0.09 14.46
CA ASP A 45 -14.27 0.09 14.00
C ASP A 45 -14.42 0.61 12.56
N LEU A 46 -13.31 1.00 11.91
CA LEU A 46 -13.32 1.47 10.53
C LEU A 46 -13.71 0.35 9.58
N THR A 47 -14.89 0.45 8.97
CA THR A 47 -15.44 -0.58 8.09
C THR A 47 -16.01 0.02 6.82
N VAL A 48 -16.19 -0.84 5.81
CA VAL A 48 -16.90 -0.53 4.56
C VAL A 48 -17.77 -1.72 4.16
N GLU A 49 -18.89 -1.43 3.50
CA GLU A 49 -19.75 -2.46 2.92
C GLU A 49 -19.34 -2.77 1.49
N VAL A 50 -18.99 -4.05 1.22
CA VAL A 50 -18.62 -4.56 -0.11
C VAL A 50 -19.49 -5.76 -0.42
N ASP A 51 -20.31 -5.68 -1.46
CA ASP A 51 -21.20 -6.75 -1.90
C ASP A 51 -22.09 -7.32 -0.75
N GLY A 52 -22.55 -6.43 0.14
CA GLY A 52 -23.37 -6.77 1.29
C GLY A 52 -22.60 -7.46 2.43
N LYS A 53 -21.29 -7.35 2.44
CA LYS A 53 -20.42 -7.84 3.53
C LYS A 53 -19.67 -6.67 4.15
N THR A 54 -19.67 -6.61 5.47
CA THR A 54 -18.85 -5.66 6.22
C THR A 54 -17.39 -6.09 6.15
N VAL A 55 -16.55 -5.22 5.62
CA VAL A 55 -15.09 -5.40 5.53
C VAL A 55 -14.42 -4.44 6.50
N LEU A 56 -13.58 -4.96 7.38
CA LEU A 56 -12.76 -4.18 8.28
C LEU A 56 -11.55 -3.62 7.54
N LEU A 57 -11.33 -2.32 7.67
CA LEU A 57 -10.23 -1.58 7.04
C LEU A 57 -9.11 -1.24 8.01
N ASN A 58 -9.19 -1.71 9.25
CA ASN A 58 -8.18 -1.48 10.27
C ASN A 58 -6.82 -2.09 9.91
N VAL A 59 -5.78 -1.35 10.18
CA VAL A 59 -4.37 -1.75 10.06
C VAL A 59 -3.70 -1.61 11.42
N ASP A 60 -3.01 -2.67 11.84
CA ASP A 60 -2.12 -2.63 12.99
C ASP A 60 -0.82 -1.91 12.59
N GLY A 61 -0.72 -0.62 12.90
CA GLY A 61 0.40 0.23 12.49
C GLY A 61 1.74 -0.28 13.02
N ASP A 62 1.80 -0.79 14.26
CA ASP A 62 3.04 -1.33 14.86
C ASP A 62 3.53 -2.57 14.11
N LYS A 63 2.61 -3.43 13.70
CA LYS A 63 2.95 -4.61 12.88
C LYS A 63 3.40 -4.22 11.49
N PHE A 64 2.72 -3.25 10.85
CA PHE A 64 3.16 -2.73 9.56
C PHE A 64 4.56 -2.14 9.65
N MET A 65 4.83 -1.27 10.62
CA MET A 65 6.14 -0.67 10.84
C MET A 65 7.25 -1.67 11.19
N SER A 66 6.88 -2.89 11.61
CA SER A 66 7.79 -4.00 11.88
C SER A 66 7.90 -4.98 10.70
N SER A 67 7.13 -4.77 9.64
CA SER A 67 7.11 -5.64 8.47
C SER A 67 8.33 -5.42 7.56
N VAL A 68 8.57 -6.37 6.65
CA VAL A 68 9.64 -6.23 5.64
C VAL A 68 9.32 -5.16 4.58
N HIS A 69 8.10 -4.64 4.56
CA HIS A 69 7.64 -3.61 3.63
C HIS A 69 7.46 -2.23 4.28
N ALA A 70 7.83 -2.06 5.55
CA ALA A 70 7.65 -0.80 6.28
C ALA A 70 8.25 0.41 5.55
N ASP A 71 9.47 0.25 5.02
CA ASP A 71 10.19 1.34 4.32
C ASP A 71 9.57 1.70 2.95
N ASN A 72 8.65 0.91 2.42
CA ASN A 72 8.01 1.20 1.14
C ASN A 72 6.88 2.23 1.28
N GLY A 73 6.27 2.31 2.45
CA GLY A 73 5.09 3.14 2.71
C GLY A 73 3.78 2.58 2.12
N CYS A 74 2.66 3.19 2.51
CA CYS A 74 1.33 2.72 2.16
C CYS A 74 1.05 2.83 0.65
N VAL A 75 1.37 3.98 0.05
CA VAL A 75 1.03 4.30 -1.35
C VAL A 75 1.81 3.51 -2.38
N SER A 76 2.96 2.92 -2.04
CA SER A 76 3.69 2.05 -2.98
C SER A 76 2.95 0.74 -3.29
N CYS A 77 2.00 0.36 -2.44
CA CYS A 77 1.10 -0.76 -2.67
C CYS A 77 -0.33 -0.31 -3.00
N HIS A 78 -0.77 0.79 -2.42
CA HIS A 78 -2.09 1.38 -2.57
C HIS A 78 -2.01 2.66 -3.41
N GLU A 79 -1.56 2.53 -4.67
CA GLU A 79 -1.29 3.66 -5.57
C GLU A 79 -2.50 4.59 -5.75
N GLU A 80 -3.73 4.03 -5.76
CA GLU A 80 -4.97 4.82 -5.89
C GLU A 80 -5.32 5.62 -4.62
N ALA A 81 -4.64 5.35 -3.51
CA ALA A 81 -4.77 6.11 -2.28
C ALA A 81 -3.79 7.30 -2.19
N ASP A 82 -2.90 7.46 -3.17
CA ASP A 82 -2.03 8.62 -3.30
C ASP A 82 -2.85 9.83 -3.77
N VAL A 83 -3.51 10.47 -2.82
CA VAL A 83 -4.38 11.62 -3.03
C VAL A 83 -3.95 12.77 -2.15
N ASP A 84 -4.27 14.01 -2.57
CA ASP A 84 -3.90 15.22 -1.81
C ASP A 84 -4.75 15.39 -0.54
N GLU A 85 -5.92 14.74 -0.46
CA GLU A 85 -6.88 14.89 0.64
C GLU A 85 -7.62 13.57 0.91
N ALA A 86 -7.77 13.22 2.20
CA ALA A 86 -8.65 12.13 2.64
C ALA A 86 -10.11 12.63 2.75
N PRO A 87 -11.12 11.74 2.58
CA PRO A 87 -10.99 10.32 2.25
C PRO A 87 -10.68 10.08 0.76
N HIS A 88 -9.87 9.06 0.49
CA HIS A 88 -9.58 8.64 -0.88
C HIS A 88 -10.78 7.92 -1.54
N PRO A 89 -10.79 7.78 -2.90
CA PRO A 89 -11.84 7.07 -3.62
C PRO A 89 -11.97 5.60 -3.18
N TYR A 90 -13.20 5.08 -3.26
CA TYR A 90 -13.51 3.68 -3.01
C TYR A 90 -14.53 3.19 -4.06
N PRO A 91 -14.46 1.93 -4.56
CA PRO A 91 -13.46 0.92 -4.23
C PRO A 91 -12.11 1.19 -4.87
N MET A 92 -11.04 0.75 -4.21
CA MET A 92 -9.68 0.77 -4.77
C MET A 92 -9.34 -0.55 -5.46
N ALA A 93 -8.41 -0.51 -6.40
CA ALA A 93 -7.84 -1.71 -6.99
C ALA A 93 -7.18 -2.61 -5.93
N ARG A 94 -7.14 -3.89 -6.20
CA ARG A 94 -6.40 -4.83 -5.35
C ARG A 94 -4.91 -4.63 -5.56
N VAL A 95 -4.16 -4.66 -4.46
CA VAL A 95 -2.69 -4.66 -4.51
C VAL A 95 -2.19 -5.85 -5.33
N ASP A 96 -1.31 -5.55 -6.28
CA ASP A 96 -0.63 -6.56 -7.09
C ASP A 96 0.82 -6.72 -6.62
N CYS A 97 1.09 -7.83 -5.96
CA CYS A 97 2.42 -8.15 -5.47
C CYS A 97 3.43 -8.34 -6.63
N ALA A 98 2.96 -8.68 -7.84
CA ALA A 98 3.79 -8.89 -9.01
C ALA A 98 4.48 -7.60 -9.50
N ASN A 99 4.00 -6.41 -9.11
CA ASN A 99 4.66 -5.14 -9.46
C ASN A 99 6.13 -5.07 -9.00
N CYS A 100 6.47 -5.80 -7.91
CA CYS A 100 7.83 -5.87 -7.38
C CYS A 100 8.36 -7.31 -7.29
N HIS A 101 7.47 -8.31 -7.27
CA HIS A 101 7.79 -9.74 -7.10
C HIS A 101 7.41 -10.55 -8.35
N ASP A 102 7.74 -10.05 -9.53
CA ASP A 102 7.39 -10.62 -10.83
C ASP A 102 7.91 -12.06 -11.00
N ASP A 103 9.16 -12.31 -10.66
CA ASP A 103 9.77 -13.65 -10.73
C ASP A 103 9.00 -14.70 -9.90
N ILE A 104 8.60 -14.33 -8.68
CA ILE A 104 7.87 -15.23 -7.79
C ILE A 104 6.41 -15.36 -8.21
N ALA A 105 5.82 -14.28 -8.74
CA ALA A 105 4.49 -14.30 -9.30
C ALA A 105 4.39 -15.24 -10.51
N GLU A 106 5.41 -15.27 -11.39
CA GLU A 106 5.48 -16.22 -12.51
C GLU A 106 5.58 -17.67 -12.02
N ILE A 107 6.44 -17.95 -11.02
CA ILE A 107 6.54 -19.28 -10.41
C ILE A 107 5.20 -19.68 -9.78
N PHE A 108 4.55 -18.77 -9.06
CA PHE A 108 3.25 -19.03 -8.45
C PHE A 108 2.19 -19.32 -9.51
N ALA A 109 2.10 -18.54 -10.58
CA ALA A 109 1.14 -18.71 -11.66
C ALA A 109 1.24 -20.12 -12.31
N ASN A 110 2.45 -20.65 -12.41
CA ASN A 110 2.69 -22.01 -12.93
C ASN A 110 2.45 -23.13 -11.90
N SER A 111 2.19 -22.81 -10.64
CA SER A 111 1.85 -23.78 -9.59
C SER A 111 0.40 -24.25 -9.68
N LEU A 112 0.06 -25.34 -8.95
CA LEU A 112 -1.33 -25.80 -8.84
C LEU A 112 -2.25 -24.72 -8.25
N HIS A 113 -1.78 -23.95 -7.27
CA HIS A 113 -2.53 -22.85 -6.67
C HIS A 113 -2.77 -21.70 -7.66
N GLY A 114 -1.75 -21.31 -8.42
CA GLY A 114 -1.89 -20.28 -9.44
C GLY A 114 -2.83 -20.68 -10.57
N GLN A 115 -2.72 -21.93 -11.05
CA GLN A 115 -3.63 -22.48 -12.06
C GLN A 115 -5.08 -22.56 -11.57
N ALA A 116 -5.32 -22.85 -10.29
CA ALA A 116 -6.63 -22.83 -9.69
C ALA A 116 -7.18 -21.41 -9.61
N LEU A 117 -6.32 -20.44 -9.23
CA LEU A 117 -6.68 -19.02 -9.18
C LEU A 117 -7.06 -18.48 -10.57
N GLU A 118 -6.32 -18.85 -11.62
CA GLU A 118 -6.63 -18.50 -13.02
C GLU A 118 -8.01 -19.02 -13.45
N LYS A 119 -8.41 -20.19 -12.96
CA LYS A 119 -9.72 -20.78 -13.22
C LYS A 119 -10.84 -20.22 -12.34
N ASN A 120 -10.53 -19.19 -11.52
CA ASN A 120 -11.45 -18.58 -10.57
C ASN A 120 -12.00 -19.57 -9.52
N ASP A 121 -11.19 -20.53 -9.10
CA ASP A 121 -11.53 -21.42 -8.01
C ASP A 121 -11.69 -20.60 -6.72
N PRO A 122 -12.84 -20.66 -6.03
CA PRO A 122 -13.10 -19.86 -4.83
C PRO A 122 -12.19 -20.23 -3.65
N TYR A 123 -11.56 -21.39 -3.68
CA TYR A 123 -10.66 -21.88 -2.64
C TYR A 123 -9.18 -21.70 -2.99
N ALA A 124 -8.88 -21.18 -4.19
CA ALA A 124 -7.49 -20.92 -4.60
C ALA A 124 -6.87 -19.81 -3.73
N PRO A 125 -5.74 -20.09 -3.05
CA PRO A 125 -5.07 -19.11 -2.22
C PRO A 125 -4.39 -18.03 -3.06
N LYS A 126 -4.26 -16.84 -2.48
CA LYS A 126 -3.47 -15.72 -2.99
C LYS A 126 -2.21 -15.57 -2.15
N CYS A 127 -1.30 -14.71 -2.58
CA CYS A 127 -0.06 -14.42 -1.85
C CYS A 127 -0.31 -14.12 -0.38
N ILE A 128 -1.31 -13.27 -0.10
CA ILE A 128 -1.67 -12.84 1.26
C ILE A 128 -2.19 -13.96 2.16
N ASP A 129 -2.70 -15.05 1.60
CA ASP A 129 -3.24 -16.15 2.40
C ASP A 129 -2.13 -16.97 3.06
N CYS A 130 -0.91 -16.89 2.52
CA CYS A 130 0.28 -17.52 3.08
C CYS A 130 1.19 -16.52 3.80
N HIS A 131 1.35 -15.31 3.26
CA HIS A 131 2.36 -14.35 3.73
C HIS A 131 1.81 -13.29 4.69
N GLY A 132 0.49 -13.12 4.80
CA GLY A 132 -0.13 -11.99 5.50
C GLY A 132 -0.31 -10.78 4.58
N LYS A 133 -0.68 -9.63 5.16
CA LYS A 133 -0.99 -8.40 4.41
C LYS A 133 -0.04 -7.28 4.83
N HIS A 134 -0.31 -6.66 5.97
CA HIS A 134 0.43 -5.52 6.49
C HIS A 134 1.50 -5.93 7.52
N ASP A 135 1.51 -7.19 7.93
CA ASP A 135 2.37 -7.79 8.95
C ASP A 135 3.35 -8.83 8.38
N ILE A 136 3.76 -8.63 7.12
CA ILE A 136 4.63 -9.57 6.42
C ILE A 136 6.04 -9.52 7.01
N VAL A 137 6.50 -10.65 7.52
CA VAL A 137 7.83 -10.81 8.09
C VAL A 137 8.71 -11.71 7.23
N SER A 138 10.04 -11.60 7.40
CA SER A 138 11.01 -12.39 6.65
C SER A 138 10.74 -13.90 6.73
N LEU A 139 11.03 -14.63 5.66
CA LEU A 139 10.96 -16.09 5.62
C LEU A 139 11.86 -16.77 6.65
N GLN A 140 12.91 -16.09 7.13
CA GLN A 140 13.82 -16.57 8.17
C GLN A 140 13.31 -16.26 9.59
N ASP A 141 12.29 -15.41 9.73
CA ASP A 141 11.67 -15.13 11.04
C ASP A 141 10.81 -16.32 11.47
N LYS A 142 11.05 -16.79 12.70
CA LYS A 142 10.32 -17.93 13.27
C LYS A 142 8.83 -17.66 13.45
N ASN A 143 8.43 -16.38 13.46
CA ASN A 143 7.03 -15.97 13.53
C ASN A 143 6.36 -15.93 12.14
N SER A 144 7.14 -16.00 11.05
CA SER A 144 6.58 -16.01 9.69
C SER A 144 5.68 -17.22 9.48
N PRO A 145 4.47 -17.07 8.94
CA PRO A 145 3.63 -18.20 8.54
C PRO A 145 4.31 -19.11 7.52
N THR A 146 5.26 -18.56 6.74
CA THR A 146 6.02 -19.28 5.72
C THR A 146 7.43 -19.70 6.18
N TYR A 147 7.77 -19.51 7.47
CA TYR A 147 8.95 -20.12 8.05
C TYR A 147 8.86 -21.65 7.93
N ILE A 148 9.97 -22.30 7.61
CA ILE A 148 9.98 -23.74 7.25
C ILE A 148 9.26 -24.64 8.26
N MET A 149 9.33 -24.33 9.56
CA MET A 149 8.67 -25.11 10.61
C MET A 149 7.17 -24.78 10.74
N ASN A 150 6.71 -23.65 10.20
CA ASN A 150 5.33 -23.20 10.26
C ASN A 150 4.54 -23.59 9.00
N VAL A 151 5.23 -23.89 7.89
CA VAL A 151 4.60 -24.27 6.61
C VAL A 151 3.53 -25.36 6.75
N PRO A 152 3.73 -26.46 7.52
CA PRO A 152 2.68 -27.47 7.69
C PRO A 152 1.41 -26.91 8.28
N PHE A 153 1.49 -26.00 9.24
CA PHE A 153 0.34 -25.36 9.86
C PHE A 153 -0.34 -24.36 8.92
N THR A 154 0.43 -23.64 8.14
CA THR A 154 -0.08 -22.70 7.13
C THR A 154 -0.83 -23.45 6.03
N CYS A 155 -0.27 -24.53 5.50
CA CYS A 155 -0.93 -25.40 4.54
C CYS A 155 -2.17 -26.06 5.15
N GLY A 156 -2.09 -26.49 6.41
CA GLY A 156 -3.18 -27.14 7.15
C GLY A 156 -4.44 -26.29 7.27
N ARG A 157 -4.34 -24.97 7.21
CA ARG A 157 -5.53 -24.09 7.24
C ARG A 157 -6.56 -24.44 6.16
N CYS A 158 -6.10 -24.91 5.02
CA CYS A 158 -6.95 -25.31 3.89
C CYS A 158 -6.88 -26.83 3.63
N HIS A 159 -5.73 -27.48 3.86
CA HIS A 159 -5.48 -28.88 3.52
C HIS A 159 -5.74 -29.87 4.66
N GLN A 160 -6.37 -29.44 5.75
CA GLN A 160 -6.80 -30.35 6.81
C GLN A 160 -8.11 -31.05 6.45
N GLU A 161 -8.31 -32.25 6.98
CA GLU A 161 -9.56 -33.00 6.82
C GLU A 161 -10.77 -32.16 7.28
N GLY A 162 -11.83 -32.16 6.48
CA GLY A 162 -13.07 -31.42 6.76
C GLY A 162 -13.03 -29.92 6.44
N SER A 163 -11.93 -29.39 5.91
CA SER A 163 -11.91 -28.02 5.38
C SER A 163 -12.81 -27.91 4.13
N PRO A 164 -13.39 -26.74 3.83
CA PRO A 164 -14.22 -26.57 2.64
C PRO A 164 -13.50 -27.00 1.34
N MET A 165 -12.23 -26.72 1.23
CA MET A 165 -11.41 -27.12 0.07
C MET A 165 -11.32 -28.64 -0.06
N THR A 166 -11.05 -29.38 1.03
CA THR A 166 -10.94 -30.86 1.01
C THR A 166 -12.29 -31.58 0.88
N LEU A 167 -13.41 -30.87 1.07
CA LEU A 167 -14.75 -31.44 0.85
C LEU A 167 -15.23 -31.25 -0.59
N THR A 168 -14.62 -30.36 -1.36
CA THR A 168 -15.03 -30.01 -2.73
C THR A 168 -14.04 -30.49 -3.80
N HIS A 169 -12.84 -30.81 -3.42
CA HIS A 169 -11.74 -31.32 -4.25
C HIS A 169 -11.18 -32.62 -3.63
#